data_05f81cef6c8cc94c252b5ad205d09373
#
_entry.id   05f81cef6c8cc94c252b5ad205d09373
#
_cell.length_a   1.000
_cell.length_b   1.000
_cell.length_c   1.000
_cell.angle_alpha   90.00
_cell.angle_beta   90.00
_cell.angle_gamma   90.00
#
_symmetry.space_group_name_H-M   'P 1'
#
loop_
_entity.id
_entity.type
_entity.pdbx_description
1 polymer ?
#
loop_
_entity_poly.entity_id
_entity_poly.type
_entity_poly.pdbx_seq_one_letter_code
_entity_poly.pdbx_strand_id
1 'polypeptide(L)'
;MKNLTLTLLVVCALYACQPTETTPDTLPMKVAMAYGYDKFDEVNSIAYTWNVQRDSVNVMTRDWKWNVKDRTVYYATSDTSFTYSLDMAADSMPDVDKGFINDKYWMMFPFQLAWDSGYEYETEENVPTPIAGTNSTKLTIVYNAADGYTPGDAYDLYLDENNMILEWVFRRGNGPEGRPTTWENVEQFGPIKLATTHANQAGEKFIWFSNISVN
;
A
#
# COMPACT_ATOMS: atom_id res chain seq x y z
N MET A 1 -10.00 55.98 56.45
CA MET A 1 -8.96 54.99 56.12
C MET A 1 -9.67 53.87 55.34
N LYS A 2 -9.45 53.86 53.99
CA LYS A 2 -10.10 52.88 53.11
C LYS A 2 -9.07 51.80 52.75
N ASN A 3 -9.32 50.55 53.20
CA ASN A 3 -8.48 49.37 52.90
C ASN A 3 -8.82 48.92 51.48
N LEU A 4 -7.84 48.94 50.57
CA LEU A 4 -7.92 48.43 49.23
C LEU A 4 -7.37 47.00 49.23
N THR A 5 -8.27 46.01 49.11
CA THR A 5 -7.91 44.63 49.03
C THR A 5 -7.61 44.28 47.56
N LEU A 6 -6.35 43.99 47.26
CA LEU A 6 -5.89 43.61 45.93
C LEU A 6 -6.10 42.08 45.77
N THR A 7 -7.07 41.67 44.95
CA THR A 7 -7.31 40.27 44.64
C THR A 7 -6.42 39.85 43.48
N LEU A 8 -5.45 38.97 43.76
CA LEU A 8 -4.52 38.39 42.77
C LEU A 8 -5.22 37.23 42.06
N LEU A 9 -5.54 37.42 40.77
CA LEU A 9 -6.15 36.37 39.93
C LEU A 9 -5.00 35.49 39.39
N VAL A 10 -4.86 34.28 39.92
CA VAL A 10 -3.95 33.26 39.39
C VAL A 10 -4.62 32.56 38.22
N VAL A 11 -4.17 32.84 36.98
CA VAL A 11 -4.59 32.14 35.80
C VAL A 11 -3.74 30.88 35.68
N CYS A 12 -4.31 29.71 36.10
CA CYS A 12 -3.73 28.40 35.81
C CYS A 12 -3.92 28.08 34.33
N ALA A 13 -2.89 28.20 33.51
CA ALA A 13 -2.87 27.67 32.16
C ALA A 13 -2.86 26.14 32.23
N LEU A 14 -4.01 25.52 32.00
CA LEU A 14 -4.11 24.08 31.79
C LEU A 14 -3.46 23.75 30.42
N TYR A 15 -2.22 23.32 30.43
CA TYR A 15 -1.63 22.61 29.29
C TYR A 15 -2.36 21.29 29.14
N ALA A 16 -3.37 21.24 28.28
CA ALA A 16 -3.93 19.98 27.82
C ALA A 16 -2.86 19.24 27.01
N CYS A 17 -2.26 18.24 27.61
CA CYS A 17 -1.45 17.25 26.88
C CYS A 17 -2.43 16.54 25.93
N GLN A 18 -2.40 16.89 24.62
CA GLN A 18 -3.12 16.09 23.64
C GLN A 18 -2.45 14.72 23.61
N PRO A 19 -3.21 13.63 23.75
CA PRO A 19 -2.64 12.30 23.56
C PRO A 19 -2.10 12.23 22.13
N THR A 20 -0.81 11.98 21.99
CA THR A 20 -0.20 11.62 20.71
C THR A 20 -0.86 10.31 20.30
N GLU A 21 -1.60 10.28 19.19
CA GLU A 21 -2.10 9.02 18.63
C GLU A 21 -0.89 8.15 18.33
N THR A 22 -0.72 7.11 19.13
CA THR A 22 0.37 6.15 18.92
C THR A 22 -0.03 5.23 17.77
N THR A 23 0.77 5.20 16.72
CA THR A 23 0.63 4.21 15.63
C THR A 23 0.58 2.80 16.23
N PRO A 24 -0.40 1.96 15.87
CA PRO A 24 -0.51 0.61 16.41
C PRO A 24 0.79 -0.20 16.19
N ASP A 25 1.30 -0.85 17.24
CA ASP A 25 2.48 -1.71 17.17
C ASP A 25 2.10 -3.13 16.68
N THR A 26 1.51 -3.19 15.48
CA THR A 26 1.11 -4.44 14.81
C THR A 26 2.08 -4.78 13.68
N LEU A 27 2.20 -6.06 13.34
CA LEU A 27 3.08 -6.46 12.22
C LEU A 27 2.67 -5.84 10.88
N PRO A 28 1.37 -5.76 10.49
CA PRO A 28 0.96 -5.01 9.31
C PRO A 28 1.46 -3.56 9.29
N MET A 29 1.37 -2.87 10.42
CA MET A 29 1.85 -1.49 10.53
C MET A 29 3.39 -1.42 10.44
N LYS A 30 4.13 -2.38 11.05
CA LYS A 30 5.60 -2.44 10.91
C LYS A 30 6.02 -2.61 9.46
N VAL A 31 5.30 -3.42 8.68
CA VAL A 31 5.53 -3.55 7.25
C VAL A 31 5.32 -2.20 6.54
N ALA A 32 4.18 -1.54 6.77
CA ALA A 32 3.92 -0.22 6.18
C ALA A 32 5.02 0.80 6.52
N MET A 33 5.45 0.85 7.78
CA MET A 33 6.52 1.73 8.25
C MET A 33 7.88 1.42 7.61
N ALA A 34 8.21 0.16 7.36
CA ALA A 34 9.43 -0.24 6.66
C ALA A 34 9.51 0.30 5.23
N TYR A 35 8.35 0.58 4.61
CA TYR A 35 8.23 1.20 3.28
C TYR A 35 8.09 2.72 3.32
N GLY A 36 8.07 3.35 4.50
CA GLY A 36 8.04 4.81 4.67
C GLY A 36 6.63 5.39 4.82
N TYR A 37 5.70 4.62 5.37
CA TYR A 37 4.34 5.09 5.63
C TYR A 37 4.29 6.33 6.52
N ASP A 38 5.19 6.44 7.51
CA ASP A 38 5.34 7.59 8.39
C ASP A 38 5.64 8.92 7.68
N LYS A 39 6.12 8.83 6.44
CA LYS A 39 6.43 9.99 5.58
C LYS A 39 5.49 10.12 4.38
N PHE A 40 4.46 9.27 4.30
CA PHE A 40 3.55 9.28 3.15
C PHE A 40 2.83 10.63 2.99
N ASP A 41 2.62 11.35 4.07
CA ASP A 41 2.01 12.69 4.04
C ASP A 41 2.85 13.73 3.26
N GLU A 42 4.13 13.48 3.04
CA GLU A 42 5.00 14.32 2.22
C GLU A 42 4.75 14.10 0.71
N VAL A 43 4.09 13.01 0.34
CA VAL A 43 3.82 12.65 -1.06
C VAL A 43 2.65 13.45 -1.62
N ASN A 44 2.89 14.19 -2.70
CA ASN A 44 1.84 14.93 -3.42
C ASN A 44 1.33 14.16 -4.64
N SER A 45 2.23 13.48 -5.35
CA SER A 45 1.85 12.66 -6.49
C SER A 45 2.79 11.49 -6.72
N ILE A 46 2.23 10.41 -7.28
CA ILE A 46 2.97 9.21 -7.72
C ILE A 46 2.60 8.97 -9.17
N ALA A 47 3.60 8.94 -10.06
CA ALA A 47 3.40 8.54 -11.44
C ALA A 47 4.22 7.29 -11.75
N TYR A 48 3.70 6.42 -12.59
CA TYR A 48 4.36 5.20 -13.03
C TYR A 48 3.72 4.63 -14.31
N THR A 49 4.50 3.83 -15.03
CA THR A 49 4.02 2.94 -16.07
C THR A 49 3.96 1.52 -15.51
N TRP A 50 2.79 0.93 -15.43
CA TRP A 50 2.60 -0.48 -15.12
C TRP A 50 2.71 -1.30 -16.39
N ASN A 51 3.52 -2.35 -16.35
CA ASN A 51 3.78 -3.25 -17.48
C ASN A 51 3.47 -4.68 -17.05
N VAL A 52 2.79 -5.44 -17.91
CA VAL A 52 2.55 -6.87 -17.71
C VAL A 52 2.83 -7.67 -18.97
N GLN A 53 3.62 -8.72 -18.83
CA GLN A 53 3.85 -9.71 -19.88
C GLN A 53 2.60 -10.57 -20.01
N ARG A 54 1.94 -10.50 -21.16
CA ARG A 54 0.71 -11.29 -21.43
C ARG A 54 1.03 -12.65 -22.01
N ASP A 55 2.02 -12.68 -22.89
CA ASP A 55 2.56 -13.88 -23.53
C ASP A 55 4.02 -13.61 -23.94
N SER A 56 4.65 -14.50 -24.67
CA SER A 56 6.07 -14.39 -25.05
C SER A 56 6.42 -13.16 -25.90
N VAL A 57 5.43 -12.46 -26.47
CA VAL A 57 5.63 -11.35 -27.40
C VAL A 57 4.97 -10.06 -26.91
N ASN A 58 3.80 -10.16 -26.27
CA ASN A 58 2.95 -9.00 -25.98
C ASN A 58 3.13 -8.50 -24.56
N VAL A 59 3.46 -7.22 -24.43
CA VAL A 59 3.45 -6.47 -23.18
C VAL A 59 2.27 -5.49 -23.22
N MET A 60 1.42 -5.53 -22.20
CA MET A 60 0.40 -4.51 -22.01
C MET A 60 0.93 -3.46 -21.03
N THR A 61 0.71 -2.19 -21.37
CA THR A 61 1.16 -1.06 -20.54
C THR A 61 -0.01 -0.14 -20.19
N ARG A 62 0.08 0.48 -19.02
CA ARG A 62 -0.80 1.56 -18.57
C ARG A 62 0.03 2.61 -17.84
N ASP A 63 -0.18 3.87 -18.20
CA ASP A 63 0.43 5.00 -17.49
C ASP A 63 -0.57 5.57 -16.50
N TRP A 64 -0.08 5.76 -15.29
CA TRP A 64 -0.85 6.29 -14.18
C TRP A 64 -0.13 7.50 -13.57
N LYS A 65 -0.90 8.52 -13.18
CA LYS A 65 -0.45 9.54 -12.24
C LYS A 65 -1.54 9.78 -11.21
N TRP A 66 -1.25 9.38 -10.00
CA TRP A 66 -2.10 9.64 -8.84
C TRP A 66 -1.66 10.93 -8.16
N ASN A 67 -2.49 11.98 -8.21
CA ASN A 67 -2.33 13.18 -7.41
C ASN A 67 -3.00 12.92 -6.05
N VAL A 68 -2.19 12.59 -5.05
CA VAL A 68 -2.65 12.10 -3.75
C VAL A 68 -3.49 13.16 -3.04
N LYS A 69 -2.98 14.40 -2.99
CA LYS A 69 -3.64 15.51 -2.29
C LYS A 69 -4.93 15.98 -2.99
N ASP A 70 -4.92 16.00 -4.32
CA ASP A 70 -6.06 16.43 -5.13
C ASP A 70 -7.09 15.31 -5.36
N ARG A 71 -6.77 14.08 -4.92
CA ARG A 71 -7.59 12.90 -5.10
C ARG A 71 -8.02 12.68 -6.55
N THR A 72 -7.08 12.87 -7.49
CA THR A 72 -7.31 12.64 -8.93
C THR A 72 -6.34 11.63 -9.49
N VAL A 73 -6.78 10.90 -10.51
CA VAL A 73 -5.97 9.91 -11.22
C VAL A 73 -5.98 10.24 -12.71
N TYR A 74 -4.80 10.45 -13.29
CA TYR A 74 -4.59 10.45 -14.73
C TYR A 74 -4.28 9.04 -15.19
N TYR A 75 -4.93 8.61 -16.25
CA TYR A 75 -4.77 7.34 -16.94
C TYR A 75 -4.39 7.58 -18.39
N ALA A 76 -3.46 6.78 -18.95
CA ALA A 76 -3.19 6.75 -20.37
C ALA A 76 -2.77 5.35 -20.86
N THR A 77 -3.09 5.11 -22.13
CA THR A 77 -2.57 4.02 -22.98
C THR A 77 -2.16 4.60 -24.33
N SER A 78 -1.77 3.76 -25.30
CA SER A 78 -1.54 4.20 -26.67
C SER A 78 -2.76 4.88 -27.33
N ASP A 79 -3.97 4.54 -26.90
CA ASP A 79 -5.21 4.86 -27.61
C ASP A 79 -6.06 5.92 -26.92
N THR A 80 -5.85 6.15 -25.64
CA THR A 80 -6.69 7.06 -24.86
C THR A 80 -5.96 7.64 -23.67
N SER A 81 -6.39 8.83 -23.22
CA SER A 81 -5.96 9.40 -21.94
C SER A 81 -7.04 10.31 -21.36
N PHE A 82 -7.19 10.30 -20.05
CA PHE A 82 -8.08 11.21 -19.31
C PHE A 82 -7.73 11.24 -17.83
N THR A 83 -8.33 12.21 -17.13
CA THR A 83 -8.22 12.33 -15.66
C THR A 83 -9.62 12.18 -15.06
N TYR A 84 -9.69 11.50 -13.90
CA TYR A 84 -10.91 11.38 -13.11
C TYR A 84 -10.63 11.67 -11.64
N SER A 85 -11.69 11.98 -10.89
CA SER A 85 -11.62 12.21 -9.44
C SER A 85 -11.98 10.93 -8.69
N LEU A 86 -11.25 10.64 -7.62
CA LEU A 86 -11.57 9.55 -6.67
C LEU A 86 -12.77 9.91 -5.76
N ASP A 87 -13.28 11.13 -5.85
CA ASP A 87 -14.46 11.59 -5.11
C ASP A 87 -15.77 11.43 -5.91
N MET A 88 -15.71 10.83 -7.09
CA MET A 88 -16.89 10.51 -7.89
C MET A 88 -17.77 9.48 -7.17
N ALA A 89 -19.09 9.55 -7.40
CA ALA A 89 -19.99 8.51 -6.93
C ALA A 89 -19.64 7.14 -7.55
N ALA A 90 -19.82 6.07 -6.80
CA ALA A 90 -19.41 4.73 -7.21
C ALA A 90 -20.00 4.26 -8.55
N ASP A 91 -21.24 4.67 -8.85
CA ASP A 91 -21.95 4.39 -10.11
C ASP A 91 -21.45 5.21 -11.31
N SER A 92 -20.70 6.28 -11.04
CA SER A 92 -20.11 7.18 -12.05
C SER A 92 -18.59 6.95 -12.20
N MET A 93 -17.99 6.09 -11.38
CA MET A 93 -16.57 5.77 -11.43
C MET A 93 -16.23 5.05 -12.74
N PRO A 94 -15.21 5.48 -13.49
CA PRO A 94 -14.84 4.81 -14.73
C PRO A 94 -14.30 3.40 -14.47
N ASP A 95 -14.59 2.43 -15.33
CA ASP A 95 -14.16 1.04 -15.18
C ASP A 95 -12.64 0.87 -15.06
N VAL A 96 -11.85 1.81 -15.58
CA VAL A 96 -10.38 1.80 -15.47
C VAL A 96 -9.91 1.96 -14.02
N ASP A 97 -10.74 2.48 -13.11
CA ASP A 97 -10.39 2.62 -11.70
C ASP A 97 -10.08 1.27 -11.04
N LYS A 98 -10.79 0.21 -11.42
CA LYS A 98 -10.47 -1.17 -11.01
C LYS A 98 -9.04 -1.57 -11.43
N GLY A 99 -8.62 -1.09 -12.61
CA GLY A 99 -7.26 -1.28 -13.10
C GLY A 99 -6.24 -0.48 -12.29
N PHE A 100 -6.53 0.77 -11.94
CA PHE A 100 -5.68 1.60 -11.09
C PHE A 100 -5.41 0.93 -9.75
N ILE A 101 -6.48 0.43 -9.11
CA ILE A 101 -6.36 -0.23 -7.82
C ILE A 101 -5.57 -1.53 -7.93
N ASN A 102 -5.88 -2.39 -8.91
CA ASN A 102 -5.12 -3.62 -9.15
C ASN A 102 -3.62 -3.34 -9.35
N ASP A 103 -3.28 -2.36 -10.20
CA ASP A 103 -1.89 -2.06 -10.53
C ASP A 103 -1.16 -1.45 -9.34
N LYS A 104 -1.84 -0.60 -8.57
CA LYS A 104 -1.32 -0.01 -7.33
C LYS A 104 -1.02 -1.09 -6.29
N TYR A 105 -1.83 -2.13 -6.15
CA TYR A 105 -1.59 -3.24 -5.21
C TYR A 105 -0.26 -3.93 -5.46
N TRP A 106 0.14 -4.14 -6.72
CA TRP A 106 1.41 -4.75 -7.07
C TRP A 106 2.65 -3.93 -6.66
N MET A 107 2.52 -2.65 -6.42
CA MET A 107 3.64 -1.78 -6.04
C MET A 107 3.54 -1.28 -4.59
N MET A 108 2.32 -1.04 -4.12
CA MET A 108 2.04 -0.29 -2.89
C MET A 108 1.28 -1.11 -1.84
N PHE A 109 1.26 -2.44 -1.93
CA PHE A 109 0.56 -3.27 -0.95
C PHE A 109 0.98 -3.00 0.51
N PRO A 110 2.26 -2.73 0.83
CA PRO A 110 2.66 -2.34 2.18
C PRO A 110 1.86 -1.17 2.77
N PHE A 111 1.48 -0.20 1.94
CA PHE A 111 0.69 0.95 2.37
C PHE A 111 -0.80 0.60 2.57
N GLN A 112 -1.33 -0.38 1.83
CA GLN A 112 -2.70 -0.86 2.03
C GLN A 112 -2.88 -1.44 3.43
N LEU A 113 -1.85 -2.04 4.01
CA LEU A 113 -1.87 -2.55 5.38
C LEU A 113 -2.16 -1.46 6.44
N ALA A 114 -1.83 -0.21 6.13
CA ALA A 114 -2.11 0.94 6.99
C ALA A 114 -3.40 1.68 6.61
N TRP A 115 -3.80 1.67 5.33
CA TRP A 115 -4.98 2.38 4.85
C TRP A 115 -6.27 1.58 4.99
N ASP A 116 -6.20 0.27 4.80
CA ASP A 116 -7.36 -0.60 4.82
C ASP A 116 -7.73 -0.98 6.26
N SER A 117 -9.02 -1.13 6.54
CA SER A 117 -9.54 -1.47 7.86
C SER A 117 -10.35 -2.77 7.89
N GLY A 118 -10.66 -3.35 6.76
CA GLY A 118 -11.58 -4.49 6.66
C GLY A 118 -10.86 -5.83 6.52
N TYR A 119 -9.78 -6.07 7.25
CA TYR A 119 -9.07 -7.35 7.21
C TYR A 119 -8.74 -7.88 8.62
N GLU A 120 -8.56 -9.19 8.71
CA GLU A 120 -7.92 -9.89 9.82
C GLU A 120 -6.53 -10.35 9.40
N TYR A 121 -5.64 -10.60 10.38
CA TYR A 121 -4.31 -11.11 10.07
C TYR A 121 -3.83 -12.17 11.06
N GLU A 122 -2.98 -13.06 10.55
CA GLU A 122 -2.27 -14.07 11.32
C GLU A 122 -0.77 -14.01 11.00
N THR A 123 0.06 -14.46 11.95
CA THR A 123 1.52 -14.46 11.81
C THR A 123 2.09 -15.83 12.11
N GLU A 124 3.03 -16.30 11.29
CA GLU A 124 3.76 -17.54 11.48
C GLU A 124 5.26 -17.30 11.25
N GLU A 125 6.09 -17.65 12.25
CA GLU A 125 7.54 -17.48 12.18
C GLU A 125 8.24 -18.70 11.60
N ASN A 126 9.44 -18.48 11.04
CA ASN A 126 10.31 -19.53 10.49
C ASN A 126 9.68 -20.33 9.35
N VAL A 127 8.94 -19.65 8.48
CA VAL A 127 8.31 -20.24 7.30
C VAL A 127 9.21 -20.02 6.08
N PRO A 128 9.52 -21.08 5.31
CA PRO A 128 10.26 -20.89 4.06
C PRO A 128 9.39 -20.15 3.03
N THR A 129 9.98 -19.20 2.30
CA THR A 129 9.31 -18.54 1.18
C THR A 129 8.98 -19.56 0.08
N PRO A 130 7.85 -19.43 -0.64
CA PRO A 130 7.36 -20.46 -1.57
C PRO A 130 8.20 -20.63 -2.85
N ILE A 131 9.01 -19.62 -3.23
CA ILE A 131 9.86 -19.68 -4.44
C ILE A 131 11.31 -19.94 -4.05
N ALA A 132 11.93 -19.09 -3.22
CA ALA A 132 13.34 -19.19 -2.89
C ALA A 132 13.64 -20.14 -1.73
N GLY A 133 12.64 -20.52 -0.91
CA GLY A 133 12.85 -21.34 0.29
C GLY A 133 13.59 -20.61 1.42
N THR A 134 13.67 -19.29 1.35
CA THR A 134 14.33 -18.46 2.37
C THR A 134 13.51 -18.45 3.64
N ASN A 135 14.16 -18.58 4.81
CA ASN A 135 13.45 -18.47 6.09
C ASN A 135 12.88 -17.07 6.30
N SER A 136 11.62 -16.97 6.71
CA SER A 136 10.87 -15.73 6.78
C SER A 136 9.84 -15.74 7.91
N THR A 137 9.23 -14.60 8.15
CA THR A 137 7.97 -14.47 8.89
C THR A 137 6.84 -14.34 7.89
N LYS A 138 5.87 -15.27 7.93
CA LYS A 138 4.66 -15.17 7.10
C LYS A 138 3.60 -14.33 7.82
N LEU A 139 3.11 -13.29 7.16
CA LEU A 139 1.97 -12.48 7.54
C LEU A 139 0.83 -12.77 6.57
N THR A 140 -0.22 -13.42 7.05
CA THR A 140 -1.44 -13.69 6.27
C THR A 140 -2.45 -12.58 6.52
N ILE A 141 -2.94 -11.95 5.46
CA ILE A 141 -4.01 -10.94 5.48
C ILE A 141 -5.24 -11.56 4.82
N VAL A 142 -6.38 -11.51 5.49
CA VAL A 142 -7.67 -11.99 4.96
C VAL A 142 -8.66 -10.83 4.97
N TYR A 143 -9.06 -10.37 3.80
CA TYR A 143 -10.06 -9.31 3.69
C TYR A 143 -11.46 -9.86 3.98
N ASN A 144 -12.30 -9.06 4.62
CA ASN A 144 -13.70 -9.42 4.84
C ASN A 144 -14.46 -9.49 3.50
N ALA A 145 -15.61 -10.18 3.48
CA ALA A 145 -16.40 -10.37 2.26
C ALA A 145 -17.39 -9.21 1.98
N ALA A 146 -17.44 -8.19 2.85
CA ALA A 146 -18.54 -7.21 2.84
C ALA A 146 -18.23 -5.96 2.01
N ASP A 147 -16.97 -5.53 1.97
CA ASP A 147 -16.56 -4.34 1.23
C ASP A 147 -15.09 -4.42 0.77
N GLY A 148 -14.63 -3.35 0.11
CA GLY A 148 -13.26 -3.24 -0.39
C GLY A 148 -13.08 -3.74 -1.82
N TYR A 149 -11.84 -3.69 -2.29
CA TYR A 149 -11.51 -4.01 -3.68
C TYR A 149 -11.22 -5.50 -3.91
N THR A 150 -10.95 -6.24 -2.83
CA THR A 150 -10.64 -7.68 -2.86
C THR A 150 -11.47 -8.45 -1.84
N PRO A 151 -12.83 -8.36 -1.89
CA PRO A 151 -13.70 -8.97 -0.88
C PRO A 151 -13.47 -10.47 -0.76
N GLY A 152 -13.15 -10.92 0.47
CA GLY A 152 -12.91 -12.32 0.77
C GLY A 152 -11.57 -12.89 0.28
N ASP A 153 -10.73 -12.10 -0.38
CA ASP A 153 -9.41 -12.54 -0.85
C ASP A 153 -8.37 -12.52 0.30
N ALA A 154 -7.31 -13.30 0.13
CA ALA A 154 -6.21 -13.33 1.08
C ALA A 154 -4.86 -13.11 0.39
N TYR A 155 -3.91 -12.60 1.19
CA TYR A 155 -2.53 -12.36 0.79
C TYR A 155 -1.60 -12.91 1.87
N ASP A 156 -0.70 -13.81 1.51
CA ASP A 156 0.37 -14.27 2.39
C ASP A 156 1.65 -13.50 2.02
N LEU A 157 2.15 -12.70 2.94
CA LEU A 157 3.38 -11.92 2.78
C LEU A 157 4.51 -12.63 3.51
N TYR A 158 5.61 -12.87 2.85
CA TYR A 158 6.79 -13.48 3.43
C TYR A 158 7.84 -12.39 3.66
N LEU A 159 8.13 -12.12 4.93
CA LEU A 159 8.90 -10.96 5.38
C LEU A 159 10.31 -11.34 5.82
N ASP A 160 11.27 -10.47 5.54
CA ASP A 160 12.59 -10.53 6.14
C ASP A 160 12.61 -9.97 7.59
N GLU A 161 13.78 -9.97 8.21
CA GLU A 161 14.00 -9.45 9.57
C GLU A 161 13.74 -7.93 9.72
N ASN A 162 13.71 -7.19 8.62
CA ASN A 162 13.43 -5.76 8.55
C ASN A 162 11.98 -5.45 8.18
N ASN A 163 11.10 -6.45 8.18
CA ASN A 163 9.70 -6.39 7.73
C ASN A 163 9.54 -6.00 6.26
N MET A 164 10.56 -6.25 5.42
CA MET A 164 10.46 -6.07 3.98
C MET A 164 9.89 -7.34 3.35
N ILE A 165 8.99 -7.18 2.39
CA ILE A 165 8.41 -8.31 1.66
C ILE A 165 9.47 -8.92 0.73
N LEU A 166 9.66 -10.23 0.81
CA LEU A 166 10.49 -11.04 -0.07
C LEU A 166 9.67 -11.64 -1.21
N GLU A 167 8.56 -12.25 -0.83
CA GLU A 167 7.61 -12.91 -1.72
C GLU A 167 6.19 -12.72 -1.17
N TRP A 168 5.20 -12.82 -2.06
CA TRP A 168 3.81 -12.83 -1.65
C TRP A 168 3.00 -13.85 -2.42
N VAL A 169 1.87 -14.26 -1.87
CA VAL A 169 0.93 -15.20 -2.49
C VAL A 169 -0.46 -14.60 -2.45
N PHE A 170 -1.03 -14.34 -3.61
CA PHE A 170 -2.44 -13.97 -3.72
C PHE A 170 -3.31 -15.24 -3.71
N ARG A 171 -4.34 -15.28 -2.85
CA ARG A 171 -5.31 -16.37 -2.75
C ARG A 171 -6.73 -15.84 -2.92
N ARG A 172 -7.33 -16.16 -4.05
CA ARG A 172 -8.70 -15.73 -4.34
C ARG A 172 -9.68 -16.40 -3.39
N GLY A 173 -10.59 -15.61 -2.79
CA GLY A 173 -11.61 -16.09 -1.86
C GLY A 173 -11.03 -16.86 -0.67
N ASN A 174 -9.82 -16.49 -0.23
CA ASN A 174 -9.09 -17.22 0.82
C ASN A 174 -8.97 -18.74 0.56
N GLY A 175 -8.94 -19.13 -0.71
CA GLY A 175 -8.80 -20.55 -1.11
C GLY A 175 -7.42 -21.11 -0.74
N PRO A 176 -7.27 -22.45 -0.78
CA PRO A 176 -6.00 -23.11 -0.44
C PRO A 176 -4.93 -22.93 -1.51
N GLU A 177 -5.32 -22.64 -2.74
CA GLU A 177 -4.40 -22.42 -3.86
C GLU A 177 -4.10 -20.94 -4.02
N GLY A 178 -2.82 -20.61 -4.21
CA GLY A 178 -2.36 -19.27 -4.43
C GLY A 178 -1.35 -19.17 -5.56
N ARG A 179 -1.01 -17.95 -5.94
CA ARG A 179 0.00 -17.65 -6.95
C ARG A 179 1.19 -16.97 -6.29
N PRO A 180 2.26 -17.72 -6.00
CA PRO A 180 3.49 -17.14 -5.49
C PRO A 180 4.13 -16.21 -6.54
N THR A 181 4.58 -15.06 -6.08
CA THR A 181 5.38 -14.13 -6.87
C THR A 181 6.46 -13.49 -6.00
N THR A 182 7.54 -13.08 -6.63
CA THR A 182 8.59 -12.34 -5.97
C THR A 182 8.17 -10.90 -5.71
N TRP A 183 8.88 -10.23 -4.80
CA TRP A 183 8.73 -8.81 -4.49
C TRP A 183 10.12 -8.17 -4.58
N GLU A 184 10.50 -7.71 -5.78
CA GLU A 184 11.89 -7.42 -6.12
C GLU A 184 12.14 -5.94 -6.40
N ASN A 185 13.44 -5.59 -6.35
CA ASN A 185 13.94 -4.26 -6.69
C ASN A 185 13.19 -3.17 -5.92
N VAL A 186 13.17 -3.32 -4.59
CA VAL A 186 12.61 -2.28 -3.71
C VAL A 186 13.57 -1.10 -3.68
N GLU A 187 13.15 0.03 -4.24
CA GLU A 187 13.96 1.23 -4.38
C GLU A 187 13.32 2.42 -3.65
N GLN A 188 14.16 3.40 -3.31
CA GLN A 188 13.71 4.64 -2.66
C GLN A 188 13.23 5.64 -3.72
N PHE A 189 11.99 6.11 -3.60
CA PHE A 189 11.40 7.17 -4.41
C PHE A 189 10.88 8.29 -3.50
N GLY A 190 11.59 9.40 -3.45
CA GLY A 190 11.25 10.46 -2.50
C GLY A 190 11.25 9.94 -1.06
N PRO A 191 10.16 10.14 -0.29
CA PRO A 191 10.08 9.69 1.11
C PRO A 191 9.75 8.20 1.27
N ILE A 192 9.33 7.49 0.22
CA ILE A 192 8.80 6.13 0.28
C ILE A 192 9.64 5.12 -0.52
N LYS A 193 9.47 3.83 -0.20
CA LYS A 193 10.06 2.72 -0.96
C LYS A 193 8.97 1.99 -1.76
N LEU A 194 9.30 1.58 -2.98
CA LEU A 194 8.38 0.88 -3.88
C LEU A 194 9.08 -0.34 -4.49
N ALA A 195 8.38 -1.47 -4.57
CA ALA A 195 8.84 -2.61 -5.36
C ALA A 195 8.58 -2.35 -6.84
N THR A 196 9.56 -2.65 -7.68
CA THR A 196 9.46 -2.32 -9.11
C THR A 196 9.38 -3.53 -10.02
N THR A 197 9.53 -4.75 -9.50
CA THR A 197 9.55 -5.96 -10.32
C THR A 197 8.93 -7.15 -9.57
N HIS A 198 8.20 -7.98 -10.32
CA HIS A 198 7.64 -9.24 -9.84
C HIS A 198 7.88 -10.34 -10.87
N ALA A 199 8.48 -11.43 -10.42
CA ALA A 199 8.62 -12.65 -11.19
C ALA A 199 7.65 -13.74 -10.69
N ASN A 200 7.28 -14.65 -11.57
CA ASN A 200 6.49 -15.81 -11.22
C ASN A 200 7.37 -16.93 -10.61
N GLN A 201 6.76 -18.04 -10.25
CA GLN A 201 7.45 -19.19 -9.66
C GLN A 201 8.50 -19.83 -10.59
N ALA A 202 8.44 -19.59 -11.90
CA ALA A 202 9.45 -20.03 -12.87
C ALA A 202 10.64 -19.06 -13.00
N GLY A 203 10.62 -17.95 -12.25
CA GLY A 203 11.64 -16.89 -12.33
C GLY A 203 11.44 -15.96 -13.52
N GLU A 204 10.30 -16.02 -14.19
CA GLU A 204 9.99 -15.15 -15.32
C GLU A 204 9.39 -13.85 -14.82
N LYS A 205 10.01 -12.72 -15.16
CA LYS A 205 9.44 -11.40 -14.89
C LYS A 205 8.16 -11.22 -15.68
N PHE A 206 7.06 -10.93 -15.01
CA PHE A 206 5.76 -10.79 -15.66
C PHE A 206 5.04 -9.48 -15.33
N ILE A 207 5.35 -8.82 -14.21
CA ILE A 207 4.91 -7.46 -13.90
C ILE A 207 6.13 -6.62 -13.53
N TRP A 208 6.19 -5.39 -14.03
CA TRP A 208 7.20 -4.42 -13.61
C TRP A 208 6.68 -2.99 -13.79
N PHE A 209 7.32 -2.10 -13.05
CA PHE A 209 7.04 -0.67 -13.10
C PHE A 209 8.22 0.09 -13.70
N SER A 210 7.92 1.09 -14.51
CA SER A 210 8.90 1.99 -15.11
C SER A 210 8.41 3.44 -15.05
N ASN A 211 9.28 4.40 -15.37
CA ASN A 211 8.94 5.84 -15.36
C ASN A 211 8.36 6.30 -14.00
N ILE A 212 8.84 5.73 -12.89
CA ILE A 212 8.34 6.03 -11.55
C ILE A 212 8.83 7.41 -11.13
N SER A 213 7.93 8.24 -10.65
CA SER A 213 8.25 9.49 -9.96
C SER A 213 7.34 9.72 -8.76
N VAL A 214 7.92 10.17 -7.66
CA VAL A 214 7.23 10.53 -6.41
C VAL A 214 7.61 11.97 -6.07
N ASN A 215 6.61 12.86 -5.90
CA ASN A 215 6.78 14.28 -5.66
C ASN A 215 5.97 14.74 -4.45
#